data_97aece792117517401ad0b4eaba46ec1
#
_entry.id   97aece792117517401ad0b4eaba46ec1
#
_cell.length_a   1.000
_cell.length_b   1.000
_cell.length_c   1.000
_cell.angle_alpha   90.00
_cell.angle_beta   90.00
_cell.angle_gamma   90.00
#
_symmetry.space_group_name_H-M   'P 1'
#
loop_
_entity.id
_entity.type
_entity.pdbx_description
1 polymer ?
#
loop_
_entity_poly.entity_id
_entity_poly.type
_entity_poly.pdbx_seq_one_letter_code
_entity_poly.pdbx_strand_id
1 'polypeptide(L)'
;MRCTPPTWADPGLDGMAKSTYASAETGGRRPLRSDSLTCVPTPSLDSLPIRRLTLRDLTACADLSEDRGWPREEHKWGLLLAAGRGHGVDAPDGGLAAACVVTEYGPRERPSLAAVGMVLVAERHSRQGLGRRLMRHVVEEAGTTPLTLHATPLGRPLYEELGFKVTGQAEMVRGRFVPSGRPDVLTRTATADDLPAILRLDEEVFGTDRTHIVTRLPAFADQLRVAEEDGRIIGYAAAWPNMDTHVVGPLIARDTATAQALIASLAAHTHRPLRTDIDVRHRDLLDWVKEHGLAPVASNAVMTYGITDLPGDWNRRFAPVTVAAA
;
A
#
# COMPACT_ATOMS: atom_id res chain seq x y z
N MET A 1 29.86 -6.01 26.69
CA MET A 1 30.36 -6.86 25.61
C MET A 1 29.92 -6.23 24.30
N ARG A 2 30.86 -5.74 23.51
CA ARG A 2 30.59 -5.08 22.22
C ARG A 2 30.73 -6.14 21.13
N CYS A 3 29.68 -6.37 20.32
CA CYS A 3 29.77 -7.22 19.12
C CYS A 3 30.00 -6.34 17.89
N THR A 4 31.14 -6.59 17.22
CA THR A 4 31.54 -6.04 15.93
C THR A 4 30.92 -6.86 14.78
N PRO A 5 30.59 -6.26 13.62
CA PRO A 5 30.10 -6.99 12.44
C PRO A 5 31.29 -7.61 11.65
N PRO A 6 31.04 -8.67 10.84
CA PRO A 6 32.07 -9.33 10.06
C PRO A 6 32.41 -8.59 8.79
N THR A 7 33.71 -8.46 8.52
CA THR A 7 34.35 -7.99 7.29
C THR A 7 34.38 -9.10 6.24
N TRP A 8 33.99 -8.79 5.01
CA TRP A 8 34.28 -9.63 3.83
C TRP A 8 35.47 -9.07 3.09
N ALA A 9 36.48 -9.90 2.90
CA ALA A 9 37.70 -9.60 2.19
C ALA A 9 37.54 -9.88 0.69
N ASP A 10 38.09 -8.98 -0.10
CA ASP A 10 38.26 -9.02 -1.55
C ASP A 10 39.48 -9.87 -1.91
N PRO A 11 39.46 -10.75 -2.93
CA PRO A 11 40.69 -11.29 -3.52
C PRO A 11 41.02 -10.60 -4.82
N GLY A 12 42.18 -9.92 -4.82
CA GLY A 12 42.75 -9.26 -5.97
C GLY A 12 43.19 -10.20 -7.11
N LEU A 13 43.35 -9.61 -8.27
CA LEU A 13 44.19 -10.11 -9.37
C LEU A 13 45.04 -8.99 -9.95
N ASP A 14 46.35 -9.15 -9.72
CA ASP A 14 47.46 -8.50 -10.40
C ASP A 14 47.57 -8.98 -11.85
N GLY A 15 48.04 -8.11 -12.74
CA GLY A 15 48.45 -8.54 -14.11
C GLY A 15 48.82 -7.40 -15.05
N MET A 16 50.08 -6.99 -14.96
CA MET A 16 50.83 -6.06 -15.82
C MET A 16 50.66 -6.28 -17.33
N ALA A 17 50.67 -5.22 -18.10
CA ALA A 17 51.53 -5.10 -19.28
C ALA A 17 51.70 -3.63 -19.74
N LYS A 18 52.92 -3.14 -19.63
CA LYS A 18 53.41 -1.90 -20.27
C LYS A 18 53.70 -2.19 -21.74
N SER A 19 53.29 -1.30 -22.65
CA SER A 19 53.90 -1.20 -23.96
C SER A 19 54.03 0.26 -24.37
N THR A 20 55.25 0.70 -24.45
CA THR A 20 55.74 1.96 -25.04
C THR A 20 55.70 1.84 -26.57
N TYR A 21 55.21 2.87 -27.29
CA TYR A 21 55.73 3.23 -28.60
C TYR A 21 55.58 4.74 -28.91
N ALA A 22 56.55 5.16 -29.66
CA ALA A 22 57.14 6.45 -29.91
C ALA A 22 56.28 7.49 -30.64
N SER A 23 56.75 8.71 -30.49
CA SER A 23 56.39 9.98 -31.12
C SER A 23 56.46 9.94 -32.66
N ALA A 24 55.52 10.60 -33.33
CA ALA A 24 55.72 11.19 -34.66
C ALA A 24 54.95 12.52 -34.73
N GLU A 25 55.65 13.53 -35.17
CA GLU A 25 55.30 14.93 -35.28
C GLU A 25 54.39 15.28 -36.48
N THR A 26 53.80 16.44 -36.36
CA THR A 26 53.38 17.41 -37.38
C THR A 26 52.09 17.19 -38.16
N GLY A 27 51.19 18.12 -37.95
CA GLY A 27 50.03 18.36 -38.82
C GLY A 27 49.07 19.36 -38.20
N GLY A 28 49.30 20.67 -38.45
CA GLY A 28 48.44 21.77 -37.95
C GLY A 28 46.99 21.57 -38.32
N ARG A 29 46.12 21.39 -37.34
CA ARG A 29 44.68 21.50 -37.48
C ARG A 29 44.18 22.72 -36.71
N ARG A 30 43.47 23.58 -37.44
CA ARG A 30 42.67 24.67 -36.89
C ARG A 30 41.88 24.20 -35.68
N PRO A 31 41.75 24.96 -34.62
CA PRO A 31 40.85 24.62 -33.53
C PRO A 31 39.40 24.61 -34.08
N LEU A 32 38.78 23.45 -34.09
CA LEU A 32 37.33 23.33 -34.20
C LEU A 32 36.74 24.13 -33.04
N ARG A 33 35.87 25.08 -33.40
CA ARG A 33 35.06 25.79 -32.42
C ARG A 33 34.40 24.73 -31.56
N SER A 34 34.64 24.76 -30.26
CA SER A 34 33.85 24.05 -29.30
C SER A 34 32.45 24.62 -29.40
N ASP A 35 31.56 23.94 -30.11
CA ASP A 35 30.13 24.15 -29.92
C ASP A 35 29.88 23.96 -28.43
N SER A 36 29.59 25.06 -27.77
CA SER A 36 29.10 25.04 -26.39
C SER A 36 27.85 24.18 -26.39
N LEU A 37 27.98 22.95 -25.91
CA LEU A 37 26.83 22.17 -25.47
C LEU A 37 26.08 23.07 -24.49
N THR A 38 25.04 23.72 -24.97
CA THR A 38 24.09 24.43 -24.12
C THR A 38 23.54 23.38 -23.17
N CYS A 39 24.04 23.40 -21.94
CA CYS A 39 23.47 22.61 -20.85
C CYS A 39 22.01 23.06 -20.71
N VAL A 40 21.09 22.27 -21.26
CA VAL A 40 19.66 22.50 -21.03
C VAL A 40 19.48 22.36 -19.52
N PRO A 41 19.05 23.40 -18.79
CA PRO A 41 18.88 23.30 -17.37
C PRO A 41 17.87 22.19 -17.08
N THR A 42 18.26 21.24 -16.26
CA THR A 42 17.34 20.20 -15.77
C THR A 42 16.15 20.91 -15.13
N PRO A 43 14.93 20.64 -15.55
CA PRO A 43 13.75 21.31 -15.00
C PRO A 43 13.69 21.09 -13.49
N SER A 44 13.36 22.15 -12.75
CA SER A 44 13.10 22.04 -11.32
C SER A 44 11.97 21.03 -11.08
N LEU A 45 12.11 20.17 -10.09
CA LEU A 45 11.06 19.20 -9.73
C LEU A 45 9.70 19.86 -9.45
N ASP A 46 9.72 21.13 -8.99
CA ASP A 46 8.50 21.92 -8.74
C ASP A 46 7.76 22.27 -10.04
N SER A 47 8.46 22.33 -11.17
CA SER A 47 7.87 22.66 -12.47
C SER A 47 7.32 21.42 -13.23
N LEU A 48 7.66 20.21 -12.80
CA LEU A 48 7.22 19.00 -13.47
C LEU A 48 5.71 18.77 -13.23
N PRO A 49 4.93 18.38 -14.26
CA PRO A 49 3.50 18.17 -14.10
C PRO A 49 3.20 16.94 -13.22
N ILE A 50 2.14 17.05 -12.42
CA ILE A 50 1.52 15.86 -11.83
C ILE A 50 0.62 15.26 -12.91
N ARG A 51 0.85 14.00 -13.26
CA ARG A 51 0.09 13.28 -14.28
C ARG A 51 -0.71 12.11 -13.72
N ARG A 52 -1.68 11.66 -14.47
CA ARG A 52 -2.41 10.43 -14.20
C ARG A 52 -1.48 9.22 -14.35
N LEU A 53 -1.52 8.32 -13.37
CA LEU A 53 -0.95 6.99 -13.44
C LEU A 53 -2.02 5.96 -13.82
N THR A 54 -1.63 4.95 -14.56
CA THR A 54 -2.47 3.86 -15.05
C THR A 54 -1.77 2.53 -14.83
N LEU A 55 -2.40 1.42 -15.23
CA LEU A 55 -1.76 0.09 -15.21
C LEU A 55 -0.47 0.02 -16.06
N ARG A 56 -0.25 0.95 -17.01
CA ARG A 56 1.01 1.04 -17.76
C ARG A 56 2.18 1.50 -16.89
N ASP A 57 1.90 2.16 -15.79
CA ASP A 57 2.88 2.67 -14.83
C ASP A 57 3.18 1.67 -13.71
N LEU A 58 2.59 0.46 -13.75
CA LEU A 58 2.68 -0.54 -12.68
C LEU A 58 4.13 -0.83 -12.27
N THR A 59 4.99 -1.10 -13.24
CA THR A 59 6.42 -1.37 -12.99
C THR A 59 7.12 -0.18 -12.33
N ALA A 60 6.90 1.04 -12.84
CA ALA A 60 7.50 2.25 -12.27
C ALA A 60 7.00 2.53 -10.84
N CYS A 61 5.73 2.23 -10.54
CA CYS A 61 5.19 2.32 -9.19
C CYS A 61 5.81 1.28 -8.25
N ALA A 62 6.02 0.05 -8.73
CA ALA A 62 6.67 -1.01 -7.97
C ALA A 62 8.15 -0.71 -7.70
N ASP A 63 8.87 -0.19 -8.70
CA ASP A 63 10.26 0.27 -8.57
C ASP A 63 10.37 1.39 -7.53
N LEU A 64 9.42 2.33 -7.52
CA LEU A 64 9.36 3.40 -6.52
C LEU A 64 9.11 2.85 -5.11
N SER A 65 8.33 1.78 -4.93
CA SER A 65 8.17 1.11 -3.64
C SER A 65 9.49 0.52 -3.16
N GLU A 66 10.20 -0.19 -4.04
CA GLU A 66 11.49 -0.80 -3.74
C GLU A 66 12.56 0.25 -3.41
N ASP A 67 12.62 1.38 -4.14
CA ASP A 67 13.49 2.54 -3.85
C ASP A 67 13.26 3.09 -2.42
N ARG A 68 12.04 2.94 -1.90
CA ARG A 68 11.69 3.34 -0.52
C ARG A 68 11.88 2.25 0.52
N GLY A 69 12.51 1.13 0.17
CA GLY A 69 12.70 -0.01 1.05
C GLY A 69 11.41 -0.79 1.36
N TRP A 70 10.36 -0.56 0.57
CA TRP A 70 9.13 -1.34 0.65
C TRP A 70 9.17 -2.51 -0.33
N PRO A 71 8.42 -3.57 -0.10
CA PRO A 71 8.21 -4.59 -1.13
C PRO A 71 7.65 -3.98 -2.40
N ARG A 72 7.95 -4.55 -3.56
CA ARG A 72 7.43 -4.09 -4.86
C ARG A 72 5.91 -4.05 -4.91
N GLU A 73 5.23 -4.99 -4.27
CA GLU A 73 3.77 -5.07 -4.10
C GLU A 73 2.97 -4.84 -5.40
N GLU A 74 3.47 -5.37 -6.53
CA GLU A 74 2.86 -5.19 -7.86
C GLU A 74 1.38 -5.60 -7.87
N HIS A 75 1.04 -6.68 -7.16
CA HIS A 75 -0.32 -7.15 -7.02
C HIS A 75 -1.24 -6.10 -6.40
N LYS A 76 -0.81 -5.48 -5.30
CA LYS A 76 -1.52 -4.38 -4.65
C LYS A 76 -1.61 -3.13 -5.54
N TRP A 77 -0.49 -2.72 -6.18
CA TRP A 77 -0.49 -1.62 -7.13
C TRP A 77 -1.48 -1.85 -8.27
N GLY A 78 -1.53 -3.09 -8.81
CA GLY A 78 -2.47 -3.46 -9.86
C GLY A 78 -3.92 -3.23 -9.45
N LEU A 79 -4.31 -3.67 -8.25
CA LEU A 79 -5.65 -3.42 -7.71
C LEU A 79 -5.94 -1.92 -7.59
N LEU A 80 -5.01 -1.17 -6.97
CA LEU A 80 -5.19 0.24 -6.69
C LEU A 80 -5.28 1.10 -7.97
N LEU A 81 -4.42 0.83 -8.96
CA LEU A 81 -4.45 1.53 -10.25
C LEU A 81 -5.69 1.16 -11.10
N ALA A 82 -6.23 -0.06 -10.95
CA ALA A 82 -7.44 -0.49 -11.65
C ALA A 82 -8.73 0.05 -11.00
N ALA A 83 -8.72 0.28 -9.69
CA ALA A 83 -9.90 0.68 -8.93
C ALA A 83 -9.91 2.16 -8.55
N GLY A 84 -8.74 2.81 -8.47
CA GLY A 84 -8.56 4.19 -8.05
C GLY A 84 -7.97 5.08 -9.13
N ARG A 85 -7.60 6.29 -8.70
CA ARG A 85 -6.89 7.29 -9.51
C ARG A 85 -5.45 7.42 -9.03
N GLY A 86 -4.50 6.95 -9.85
CA GLY A 86 -3.09 7.16 -9.60
C GLY A 86 -2.65 8.58 -10.01
N HIS A 87 -1.81 9.22 -9.24
CA HIS A 87 -1.14 10.49 -9.52
C HIS A 87 0.35 10.32 -9.38
N GLY A 88 1.14 10.88 -10.27
CA GLY A 88 2.59 10.78 -10.22
C GLY A 88 3.31 11.94 -10.87
N VAL A 89 4.57 12.07 -10.54
CA VAL A 89 5.51 13.00 -11.13
C VAL A 89 6.65 12.18 -11.73
N ASP A 90 6.90 12.35 -13.03
CA ASP A 90 8.03 11.69 -13.67
C ASP A 90 9.35 12.34 -13.23
N ALA A 91 10.36 11.51 -13.00
CA ALA A 91 11.68 12.00 -12.67
C ALA A 91 12.45 12.39 -13.96
N PRO A 92 13.24 13.48 -13.96
CA PRO A 92 14.00 13.90 -15.13
C PRO A 92 15.03 12.86 -15.60
N ASP A 93 15.49 12.03 -14.70
CA ASP A 93 16.47 10.96 -14.89
C ASP A 93 15.82 9.58 -15.14
N GLY A 94 14.50 9.54 -15.28
CA GLY A 94 13.70 8.34 -15.55
C GLY A 94 12.99 7.78 -14.33
N GLY A 95 11.91 7.04 -14.59
CA GLY A 95 11.02 6.50 -13.56
C GLY A 95 10.14 7.56 -12.91
N LEU A 96 9.61 7.26 -11.72
CA LEU A 96 8.77 8.17 -10.96
C LEU A 96 9.57 8.87 -9.85
N ALA A 97 9.43 10.19 -9.76
CA ALA A 97 9.92 10.99 -8.64
C ALA A 97 8.95 10.92 -7.44
N ALA A 98 7.64 10.82 -7.70
CA ALA A 98 6.62 10.65 -6.67
C ALA A 98 5.38 9.98 -7.24
N ALA A 99 4.62 9.30 -6.37
CA ALA A 99 3.35 8.68 -6.70
C ALA A 99 2.40 8.67 -5.50
N CYS A 100 1.09 8.61 -5.78
CA CYS A 100 0.05 8.20 -4.83
C CYS A 100 -1.15 7.65 -5.59
N VAL A 101 -2.07 7.01 -4.86
CA VAL A 101 -3.37 6.56 -5.38
C VAL A 101 -4.48 7.10 -4.50
N VAL A 102 -5.57 7.55 -5.13
CA VAL A 102 -6.81 7.96 -4.50
C VAL A 102 -7.90 6.98 -4.92
N THR A 103 -8.53 6.32 -3.96
CA THR A 103 -9.65 5.39 -4.19
C THR A 103 -10.91 6.02 -3.63
N GLU A 104 -11.85 6.33 -4.50
CA GLU A 104 -13.11 7.01 -4.15
C GLU A 104 -14.21 5.99 -3.87
N TYR A 105 -15.05 6.29 -2.89
CA TYR A 105 -16.17 5.46 -2.44
C TYR A 105 -17.47 6.23 -2.44
N GLY A 106 -18.58 5.52 -2.73
CA GLY A 106 -19.89 6.11 -2.88
C GLY A 106 -20.22 6.48 -4.31
N PRO A 107 -21.22 7.33 -4.54
CA PRO A 107 -21.68 7.72 -5.88
C PRO A 107 -20.55 8.37 -6.68
N ARG A 108 -20.36 7.93 -7.93
CA ARG A 108 -19.25 8.37 -8.79
C ARG A 108 -19.17 9.89 -8.97
N GLU A 109 -20.33 10.56 -9.06
CA GLU A 109 -20.39 12.01 -9.28
C GLU A 109 -20.15 12.83 -8.03
N ARG A 110 -20.39 12.22 -6.85
CA ARG A 110 -20.19 12.84 -5.54
C ARG A 110 -19.72 11.80 -4.54
N PRO A 111 -18.46 11.44 -4.55
CA PRO A 111 -17.90 10.47 -3.61
C PRO A 111 -18.14 10.89 -2.16
N SER A 112 -18.55 9.92 -1.34
CA SER A 112 -18.81 10.15 0.09
C SER A 112 -17.53 10.13 0.92
N LEU A 113 -16.49 9.46 0.40
CA LEU A 113 -15.19 9.30 1.03
C LEU A 113 -14.15 8.97 -0.05
N ALA A 114 -12.91 9.36 0.16
CA ALA A 114 -11.79 8.85 -0.65
C ALA A 114 -10.61 8.45 0.25
N ALA A 115 -10.03 7.29 -0.03
CA ALA A 115 -8.83 6.82 0.62
C ALA A 115 -7.59 7.21 -0.19
N VAL A 116 -6.57 7.75 0.48
CA VAL A 116 -5.28 8.08 -0.13
C VAL A 116 -4.24 7.08 0.34
N GLY A 117 -3.59 6.43 -0.60
CA GLY A 117 -2.56 5.44 -0.29
C GLY A 117 -1.37 5.50 -1.22
N MET A 118 -0.34 4.71 -0.90
CA MET A 118 0.88 4.60 -1.68
C MET A 118 1.54 5.96 -1.96
N VAL A 119 1.50 6.87 -0.99
CA VAL A 119 2.18 8.18 -1.08
C VAL A 119 3.68 7.96 -0.92
N LEU A 120 4.39 7.97 -2.03
CA LEU A 120 5.82 7.69 -2.11
C LEU A 120 6.55 8.83 -2.83
N VAL A 121 7.76 9.12 -2.38
CA VAL A 121 8.70 10.03 -3.05
C VAL A 121 10.03 9.30 -3.15
N ALA A 122 10.61 9.22 -4.34
CA ALA A 122 11.90 8.58 -4.57
C ALA A 122 12.96 9.11 -3.60
N GLU A 123 13.84 8.24 -3.09
CA GLU A 123 14.84 8.60 -2.07
C GLU A 123 15.69 9.79 -2.53
N ARG A 124 16.17 9.75 -3.78
CA ARG A 124 16.98 10.82 -4.39
C ARG A 124 16.27 12.18 -4.52
N HIS A 125 14.95 12.18 -4.41
CA HIS A 125 14.09 13.36 -4.46
C HIS A 125 13.40 13.68 -3.13
N SER A 126 13.80 12.99 -2.06
CA SER A 126 13.27 13.20 -0.72
C SER A 126 13.56 14.59 -0.20
N ARG A 127 12.69 15.11 0.68
CA ARG A 127 12.82 16.42 1.34
C ARG A 127 12.88 17.64 0.42
N GLN A 128 12.47 17.49 -0.84
CA GLN A 128 12.38 18.57 -1.83
C GLN A 128 10.94 19.08 -2.04
N GLY A 129 10.02 18.79 -1.12
CA GLY A 129 8.64 19.28 -1.16
C GLY A 129 7.66 18.45 -2.02
N LEU A 130 8.12 17.47 -2.80
CA LEU A 130 7.27 16.70 -3.73
C LEU A 130 6.08 16.02 -3.04
N GLY A 131 6.28 15.38 -1.89
CA GLY A 131 5.18 14.75 -1.15
C GLY A 131 4.10 15.76 -0.74
N ARG A 132 4.51 16.95 -0.26
CA ARG A 132 3.59 18.03 0.09
C ARG A 132 2.84 18.54 -1.14
N ARG A 133 3.54 18.72 -2.25
CA ARG A 133 2.95 19.18 -3.52
C ARG A 133 1.92 18.17 -4.03
N LEU A 134 2.28 16.88 -4.03
CA LEU A 134 1.38 15.80 -4.47
C LEU A 134 0.13 15.71 -3.58
N MET A 135 0.29 15.80 -2.27
CA MET A 135 -0.84 15.74 -1.34
C MET A 135 -1.72 17.00 -1.40
N ARG A 136 -1.16 18.20 -1.63
CA ARG A 136 -1.97 19.40 -1.89
C ARG A 136 -2.82 19.25 -3.13
N HIS A 137 -2.24 18.74 -4.21
CA HIS A 137 -2.99 18.43 -5.44
C HIS A 137 -4.15 17.46 -5.17
N VAL A 138 -3.93 16.42 -4.38
CA VAL A 138 -4.98 15.46 -3.99
C VAL A 138 -6.10 16.15 -3.19
N VAL A 139 -5.75 16.99 -2.21
CA VAL A 139 -6.72 17.73 -1.40
C VAL A 139 -7.53 18.72 -2.26
N GLU A 140 -6.87 19.42 -3.16
CA GLU A 140 -7.51 20.37 -4.10
C GLU A 140 -8.47 19.63 -5.06
N GLU A 141 -8.03 18.49 -5.63
CA GLU A 141 -8.87 17.69 -6.53
C GLU A 141 -10.07 17.05 -5.82
N ALA A 142 -9.89 16.64 -4.55
CA ALA A 142 -10.97 16.07 -3.75
C ALA A 142 -12.08 17.09 -3.43
N GLY A 143 -11.75 18.39 -3.41
CA GLY A 143 -12.72 19.46 -3.15
C GLY A 143 -13.41 19.29 -1.79
N THR A 144 -14.70 18.93 -1.81
CA THR A 144 -15.49 18.69 -0.59
C THR A 144 -15.55 17.23 -0.16
N THR A 145 -14.98 16.31 -0.93
CA THR A 145 -14.95 14.88 -0.59
C THR A 145 -14.00 14.65 0.60
N PRO A 146 -14.47 14.07 1.70
CA PRO A 146 -13.62 13.73 2.82
C PRO A 146 -12.52 12.74 2.42
N LEU A 147 -11.33 12.90 2.99
CA LEU A 147 -10.20 12.02 2.75
C LEU A 147 -9.84 11.21 3.99
N THR A 148 -9.37 10.00 3.78
CA THR A 148 -8.76 9.16 4.81
C THR A 148 -7.45 8.56 4.32
N LEU A 149 -6.53 8.28 5.24
CA LEU A 149 -5.28 7.57 4.97
C LEU A 149 -4.75 6.86 6.22
N HIS A 150 -3.86 5.91 5.99
CA HIS A 150 -3.06 5.30 7.05
C HIS A 150 -1.63 5.85 6.99
N ALA A 151 -1.27 6.64 7.99
CA ALA A 151 0.01 7.32 8.05
C ALA A 151 1.05 6.48 8.81
N THR A 152 2.19 6.24 8.17
CA THR A 152 3.38 5.77 8.89
C THR A 152 3.90 6.86 9.84
N PRO A 153 4.68 6.52 10.88
CA PRO A 153 5.28 7.53 11.76
C PRO A 153 6.10 8.58 11.00
N LEU A 154 6.77 8.18 9.91
CA LEU A 154 7.54 9.10 9.06
C LEU A 154 6.66 10.04 8.23
N GLY A 155 5.53 9.57 7.72
CA GLY A 155 4.62 10.35 6.87
C GLY A 155 3.66 11.25 7.66
N ARG A 156 3.33 10.89 8.90
CA ARG A 156 2.34 11.56 9.73
C ARG A 156 2.52 13.09 9.85
N PRO A 157 3.73 13.65 10.09
CA PRO A 157 3.91 15.10 10.20
C PRO A 157 3.47 15.86 8.95
N LEU A 158 3.71 15.30 7.75
CA LEU A 158 3.27 15.90 6.49
C LEU A 158 1.73 16.03 6.43
N TYR A 159 1.02 15.01 6.85
CA TYR A 159 -0.44 15.00 6.80
C TYR A 159 -1.05 15.93 7.86
N GLU A 160 -0.45 15.99 9.06
CA GLU A 160 -0.85 16.94 10.10
C GLU A 160 -0.70 18.39 9.63
N GLU A 161 0.41 18.75 8.96
CA GLU A 161 0.61 20.07 8.34
C GLU A 161 -0.45 20.42 7.28
N LEU A 162 -1.00 19.41 6.59
CA LEU A 162 -2.03 19.57 5.58
C LEU A 162 -3.45 19.58 6.16
N GLY A 163 -3.58 19.46 7.47
CA GLY A 163 -4.87 19.53 8.18
C GLY A 163 -5.55 18.19 8.43
N PHE A 164 -4.90 17.07 8.12
CA PHE A 164 -5.40 15.76 8.53
C PHE A 164 -5.31 15.59 10.05
N LYS A 165 -6.29 14.91 10.62
CA LYS A 165 -6.37 14.63 12.05
C LYS A 165 -6.32 13.13 12.30
N VAL A 166 -5.65 12.72 13.37
CA VAL A 166 -5.65 11.32 13.82
C VAL A 166 -7.00 10.99 14.41
N THR A 167 -7.65 9.95 13.90
CA THR A 167 -8.97 9.46 14.37
C THR A 167 -8.91 8.02 14.88
N GLY A 168 -7.78 7.32 14.61
CA GLY A 168 -7.59 5.94 15.03
C GLY A 168 -6.17 5.46 14.81
N GLN A 169 -5.98 4.17 15.00
CA GLN A 169 -4.71 3.50 14.80
C GLN A 169 -4.97 2.06 14.35
N ALA A 170 -4.15 1.57 13.43
CA ALA A 170 -4.14 0.17 13.01
C ALA A 170 -2.79 -0.46 13.36
N GLU A 171 -2.83 -1.64 13.96
CA GLU A 171 -1.65 -2.45 14.26
C GLU A 171 -1.47 -3.52 13.18
N MET A 172 -0.33 -3.50 12.52
CA MET A 172 0.08 -4.55 11.60
C MET A 172 0.66 -5.70 12.40
N VAL A 173 0.05 -6.88 12.27
CA VAL A 173 0.54 -8.12 12.85
C VAL A 173 0.91 -9.10 11.74
N ARG A 174 1.96 -9.89 11.96
CA ARG A 174 2.46 -10.88 11.00
C ARG A 174 2.99 -12.10 11.71
N GLY A 175 2.75 -13.29 11.15
CA GLY A 175 3.32 -14.54 11.67
C GLY A 175 2.70 -15.78 11.04
N ARG A 176 3.23 -16.95 11.43
CA ARG A 176 2.58 -18.23 11.12
C ARG A 176 1.47 -18.46 12.12
N PHE A 177 0.26 -18.55 11.61
CA PHE A 177 -0.89 -18.84 12.46
C PHE A 177 -0.81 -20.27 13.00
N VAL A 178 -0.96 -20.42 14.31
CA VAL A 178 -1.02 -21.69 15.01
C VAL A 178 -2.47 -21.93 15.46
N PRO A 179 -3.22 -22.84 14.81
CA PRO A 179 -4.60 -23.07 15.17
C PRO A 179 -4.74 -23.68 16.58
N SER A 180 -5.73 -23.23 17.32
CA SER A 180 -6.15 -23.84 18.58
C SER A 180 -7.66 -24.03 18.57
N GLY A 181 -8.11 -25.26 18.83
CA GLY A 181 -9.53 -25.61 18.85
C GLY A 181 -10.21 -25.53 17.47
N ARG A 182 -11.53 -25.71 17.47
CA ARG A 182 -12.40 -25.56 16.29
C ARG A 182 -13.32 -24.36 16.55
N PRO A 183 -13.37 -23.39 15.62
CA PRO A 183 -14.34 -22.31 15.74
C PRO A 183 -15.79 -22.81 15.73
N ASP A 184 -16.64 -22.23 16.56
CA ASP A 184 -18.07 -22.56 16.60
C ASP A 184 -18.85 -21.97 15.42
N VAL A 185 -18.31 -20.92 14.78
CA VAL A 185 -18.93 -20.24 13.64
C VAL A 185 -18.62 -21.00 12.34
N LEU A 186 -19.66 -21.33 11.59
CA LEU A 186 -19.54 -22.00 10.29
C LEU A 186 -18.92 -21.05 9.26
N THR A 187 -17.84 -21.48 8.64
CA THR A 187 -17.18 -20.76 7.55
C THR A 187 -17.01 -21.66 6.33
N ARG A 188 -17.10 -21.06 5.15
CA ARG A 188 -16.90 -21.76 3.87
C ARG A 188 -16.27 -20.85 2.83
N THR A 189 -15.80 -21.44 1.73
CA THR A 189 -15.40 -20.66 0.54
C THR A 189 -16.62 -19.93 0.00
N ALA A 190 -16.43 -18.65 -0.34
CA ALA A 190 -17.43 -17.86 -1.03
C ALA A 190 -17.62 -18.37 -2.47
N THR A 191 -18.83 -18.33 -2.95
CA THR A 191 -19.22 -18.63 -4.33
C THR A 191 -19.66 -17.35 -5.06
N ALA A 192 -19.89 -17.42 -6.36
CA ALA A 192 -20.41 -16.28 -7.11
C ALA A 192 -21.79 -15.83 -6.60
N ASP A 193 -22.61 -16.76 -6.11
CA ASP A 193 -23.95 -16.51 -5.59
C ASP A 193 -23.94 -15.72 -4.27
N ASP A 194 -22.81 -15.72 -3.55
CA ASP A 194 -22.65 -14.97 -2.30
C ASP A 194 -22.37 -13.47 -2.54
N LEU A 195 -21.87 -13.13 -3.73
CA LEU A 195 -21.39 -11.76 -4.01
C LEU A 195 -22.46 -10.67 -3.72
N PRO A 196 -23.73 -10.81 -4.08
CA PRO A 196 -24.75 -9.82 -3.74
C PRO A 196 -24.94 -9.63 -2.23
N ALA A 197 -24.82 -10.72 -1.43
CA ALA A 197 -24.93 -10.65 0.02
C ALA A 197 -23.67 -10.02 0.65
N ILE A 198 -22.48 -10.35 0.13
CA ILE A 198 -21.21 -9.72 0.53
C ILE A 198 -21.27 -8.22 0.26
N LEU A 199 -21.71 -7.78 -0.92
CA LEU A 199 -21.80 -6.36 -1.27
C LEU A 199 -22.72 -5.59 -0.33
N ARG A 200 -23.91 -6.15 -0.01
CA ARG A 200 -24.83 -5.51 0.94
C ARG A 200 -24.24 -5.40 2.34
N LEU A 201 -23.62 -6.47 2.83
CA LEU A 201 -22.96 -6.49 4.13
C LEU A 201 -21.79 -5.49 4.18
N ASP A 202 -21.02 -5.43 3.10
CA ASP A 202 -19.90 -4.52 2.97
C ASP A 202 -20.34 -3.05 3.01
N GLU A 203 -21.34 -2.68 2.21
CA GLU A 203 -21.88 -1.31 2.17
C GLU A 203 -22.47 -0.89 3.52
N GLU A 204 -23.23 -1.80 4.18
CA GLU A 204 -23.79 -1.57 5.51
C GLU A 204 -22.69 -1.28 6.55
N VAL A 205 -21.64 -2.12 6.56
CA VAL A 205 -20.57 -2.04 7.57
C VAL A 205 -19.55 -0.95 7.24
N PHE A 206 -19.19 -0.79 5.98
CA PHE A 206 -18.24 0.26 5.55
C PHE A 206 -18.88 1.66 5.59
N GLY A 207 -20.20 1.73 5.42
CA GLY A 207 -20.97 2.96 5.50
C GLY A 207 -21.03 3.76 4.19
N THR A 208 -20.49 3.23 3.11
CA THR A 208 -20.63 3.76 1.76
C THR A 208 -20.30 2.68 0.72
N ASP A 209 -20.81 2.86 -0.50
CA ASP A 209 -20.58 1.91 -1.59
C ASP A 209 -19.11 1.85 -2.00
N ARG A 210 -18.55 0.64 -1.96
CA ARG A 210 -17.25 0.30 -2.54
C ARG A 210 -17.28 -0.95 -3.42
N THR A 211 -18.42 -1.15 -4.09
CA THR A 211 -18.68 -2.27 -5.01
C THR A 211 -17.53 -2.47 -5.99
N HIS A 212 -16.93 -1.40 -6.52
CA HIS A 212 -15.82 -1.45 -7.47
C HIS A 212 -14.53 -2.09 -6.91
N ILE A 213 -14.33 -2.07 -5.58
CA ILE A 213 -13.24 -2.80 -4.92
C ILE A 213 -13.67 -4.24 -4.63
N VAL A 214 -14.84 -4.42 -3.99
CA VAL A 214 -15.29 -5.73 -3.50
C VAL A 214 -15.51 -6.72 -4.63
N THR A 215 -16.05 -6.29 -5.77
CA THR A 215 -16.23 -7.12 -6.96
C THR A 215 -14.93 -7.61 -7.60
N ARG A 216 -13.78 -7.00 -7.25
CA ARG A 216 -12.46 -7.44 -7.72
C ARG A 216 -11.85 -8.52 -6.83
N LEU A 217 -12.35 -8.70 -5.59
CA LEU A 217 -11.78 -9.65 -4.63
C LEU A 217 -11.70 -11.09 -5.16
N PRO A 218 -12.72 -11.65 -5.86
CA PRO A 218 -12.64 -13.01 -6.39
C PRO A 218 -11.48 -13.26 -7.37
N ALA A 219 -11.03 -12.22 -8.09
CA ALA A 219 -9.90 -12.30 -9.01
C ALA A 219 -8.58 -11.83 -8.36
N PHE A 220 -8.67 -11.04 -7.30
CA PHE A 220 -7.51 -10.46 -6.62
C PHE A 220 -6.99 -11.34 -5.50
N ALA A 221 -7.86 -12.02 -4.76
CA ALA A 221 -7.50 -12.82 -3.60
C ALA A 221 -7.37 -14.30 -3.95
N ASP A 222 -6.41 -14.98 -3.34
CA ASP A 222 -6.29 -16.46 -3.44
C ASP A 222 -7.43 -17.16 -2.71
N GLN A 223 -8.01 -16.50 -1.70
CA GLN A 223 -9.11 -17.04 -0.91
C GLN A 223 -10.12 -15.94 -0.57
N LEU A 224 -11.39 -16.26 -0.72
CA LEU A 224 -12.52 -15.47 -0.23
C LEU A 224 -13.41 -16.39 0.61
N ARG A 225 -13.61 -16.04 1.88
CA ARG A 225 -14.38 -16.82 2.84
C ARG A 225 -15.58 -16.03 3.32
N VAL A 226 -16.65 -16.75 3.59
CA VAL A 226 -17.85 -16.22 4.28
C VAL A 226 -18.08 -16.99 5.57
N ALA A 227 -18.60 -16.29 6.56
CA ALA A 227 -19.17 -16.85 7.77
C ALA A 227 -20.69 -16.80 7.64
N GLU A 228 -21.35 -17.91 7.99
CA GLU A 228 -22.79 -18.08 7.77
C GLU A 228 -23.48 -18.54 9.07
N GLU A 229 -24.67 -18.01 9.32
CA GLU A 229 -25.58 -18.42 10.38
C GLU A 229 -27.01 -18.35 9.85
N ASP A 230 -27.79 -19.40 10.04
CA ASP A 230 -29.18 -19.51 9.58
C ASP A 230 -29.40 -19.11 8.11
N GLY A 231 -28.45 -19.51 7.22
CA GLY A 231 -28.50 -19.20 5.78
C GLY A 231 -28.19 -17.74 5.44
N ARG A 232 -27.67 -16.94 6.39
CA ARG A 232 -27.28 -15.56 6.19
C ARG A 232 -25.79 -15.38 6.35
N ILE A 233 -25.18 -14.59 5.47
CA ILE A 233 -23.77 -14.17 5.61
C ILE A 233 -23.68 -13.13 6.72
N ILE A 234 -22.92 -13.47 7.77
CA ILE A 234 -22.67 -12.62 8.94
C ILE A 234 -21.25 -12.05 8.97
N GLY A 235 -20.41 -12.42 8.02
CA GLY A 235 -19.06 -11.90 7.85
C GLY A 235 -18.42 -12.46 6.60
N TYR A 236 -17.37 -11.77 6.14
CA TYR A 236 -16.53 -12.25 5.04
C TYR A 236 -15.09 -11.73 5.22
N ALA A 237 -14.16 -12.47 4.66
CA ALA A 237 -12.75 -12.08 4.62
C ALA A 237 -12.07 -12.63 3.37
N ALA A 238 -11.08 -11.87 2.90
CA ALA A 238 -10.21 -12.31 1.82
C ALA A 238 -8.78 -12.52 2.32
N ALA A 239 -8.03 -13.41 1.66
CA ALA A 239 -6.58 -13.51 1.80
C ALA A 239 -5.95 -13.41 0.42
N TRP A 240 -5.09 -12.41 0.24
CA TRP A 240 -4.44 -12.11 -1.03
C TRP A 240 -2.92 -12.17 -0.91
N PRO A 241 -2.20 -12.59 -2.00
CA PRO A 241 -0.78 -12.80 -1.95
C PRO A 241 -0.01 -11.47 -1.89
N ASN A 242 0.95 -11.37 -0.97
CA ASN A 242 1.88 -10.26 -0.90
C ASN A 242 3.28 -10.77 -0.53
N MET A 243 4.15 -10.87 -1.52
CA MET A 243 5.48 -11.43 -1.38
C MET A 243 5.44 -12.84 -0.78
N ASP A 244 5.98 -13.02 0.41
CA ASP A 244 6.04 -14.29 1.16
C ASP A 244 4.88 -14.48 2.14
N THR A 245 3.93 -13.54 2.21
CA THR A 245 2.77 -13.58 3.12
C THR A 245 1.45 -13.66 2.36
N HIS A 246 0.38 -14.03 3.07
CA HIS A 246 -0.99 -13.69 2.70
C HIS A 246 -1.50 -12.56 3.58
N VAL A 247 -1.97 -11.48 2.97
CA VAL A 247 -2.64 -10.40 3.68
C VAL A 247 -4.10 -10.75 3.86
N VAL A 248 -4.55 -10.77 5.12
CA VAL A 248 -5.95 -10.92 5.47
C VAL A 248 -6.59 -9.53 5.46
N GLY A 249 -7.46 -9.32 4.48
CA GLY A 249 -8.20 -8.07 4.28
C GLY A 249 -8.97 -8.08 2.94
N PRO A 250 -10.22 -7.54 2.89
CA PRO A 250 -10.95 -7.00 4.04
C PRO A 250 -11.34 -8.09 5.05
N LEU A 251 -11.59 -7.69 6.30
CA LEU A 251 -12.18 -8.52 7.32
C LEU A 251 -13.38 -7.79 7.92
N ILE A 252 -14.55 -8.19 7.53
CA ILE A 252 -15.83 -7.71 8.03
C ILE A 252 -16.56 -8.86 8.69
N ALA A 253 -17.02 -8.67 9.91
CA ALA A 253 -17.66 -9.71 10.69
C ALA A 253 -18.66 -9.09 11.67
N ARG A 254 -19.71 -9.84 12.02
CA ARG A 254 -20.71 -9.45 13.00
C ARG A 254 -20.09 -9.16 14.38
N ASP A 255 -19.12 -9.97 14.78
CA ASP A 255 -18.45 -9.93 16.08
C ASP A 255 -17.04 -10.53 16.04
N THR A 256 -16.32 -10.43 17.15
CA THR A 256 -14.94 -10.94 17.26
C THR A 256 -14.85 -12.46 17.03
N ALA A 257 -15.81 -13.26 17.50
CA ALA A 257 -15.81 -14.72 17.30
C ALA A 257 -15.94 -15.07 15.80
N THR A 258 -16.77 -14.35 15.07
CA THR A 258 -16.91 -14.49 13.61
C THR A 258 -15.61 -14.07 12.89
N ALA A 259 -14.94 -13.00 13.33
CA ALA A 259 -13.66 -12.57 12.76
C ALA A 259 -12.55 -13.60 13.00
N GLN A 260 -12.48 -14.18 14.21
CA GLN A 260 -11.55 -15.26 14.57
C GLN A 260 -11.78 -16.50 13.69
N ALA A 261 -13.03 -16.92 13.50
CA ALA A 261 -13.37 -18.06 12.66
C ALA A 261 -12.96 -17.86 11.20
N LEU A 262 -13.16 -16.65 10.66
CA LEU A 262 -12.73 -16.30 9.30
C LEU A 262 -11.19 -16.32 9.16
N ILE A 263 -10.44 -15.75 10.10
CA ILE A 263 -8.97 -15.80 10.10
C ILE A 263 -8.48 -17.25 10.18
N ALA A 264 -9.03 -18.05 11.12
CA ALA A 264 -8.67 -19.48 11.27
C ALA A 264 -8.96 -20.27 9.98
N SER A 265 -10.10 -20.00 9.33
CA SER A 265 -10.48 -20.62 8.06
C SER A 265 -9.52 -20.27 6.93
N LEU A 266 -9.12 -19.01 6.81
CA LEU A 266 -8.11 -18.56 5.83
C LEU A 266 -6.75 -19.21 6.12
N ALA A 267 -6.33 -19.23 7.38
CA ALA A 267 -5.06 -19.82 7.81
C ALA A 267 -4.96 -21.32 7.49
N ALA A 268 -6.06 -22.07 7.64
CA ALA A 268 -6.09 -23.50 7.36
C ALA A 268 -5.82 -23.85 5.88
N HIS A 269 -5.90 -22.88 4.98
CA HIS A 269 -5.78 -23.09 3.53
C HIS A 269 -4.58 -22.32 2.94
N THR A 270 -3.61 -21.96 3.76
CA THR A 270 -2.34 -21.37 3.31
C THR A 270 -1.15 -21.93 4.07
N HIS A 271 -0.01 -22.04 3.38
CA HIS A 271 1.28 -22.36 4.01
C HIS A 271 2.12 -21.10 4.27
N ARG A 272 1.65 -19.94 3.82
CA ARG A 272 2.35 -18.67 4.01
C ARG A 272 2.04 -18.08 5.37
N PRO A 273 2.96 -17.30 5.97
CA PRO A 273 2.61 -16.47 7.11
C PRO A 273 1.46 -15.52 6.76
N LEU A 274 0.58 -15.28 7.72
CA LEU A 274 -0.46 -14.26 7.60
C LEU A 274 0.09 -12.88 7.99
N ARG A 275 -0.47 -11.86 7.38
CA ARG A 275 -0.35 -10.46 7.77
C ARG A 275 -1.73 -9.84 7.77
N THR A 276 -2.04 -9.01 8.76
CA THR A 276 -3.28 -8.22 8.77
C THR A 276 -3.04 -6.90 9.50
N ASP A 277 -3.81 -5.87 9.14
CA ASP A 277 -3.76 -4.54 9.72
C ASP A 277 -5.06 -4.33 10.50
N ILE A 278 -5.04 -4.61 11.82
CA ILE A 278 -6.23 -4.61 12.67
C ILE A 278 -6.36 -3.26 13.38
N ASP A 279 -7.58 -2.67 13.35
CA ASP A 279 -7.87 -1.47 14.14
C ASP A 279 -7.72 -1.77 15.63
N VAL A 280 -7.02 -0.90 16.37
CA VAL A 280 -6.72 -1.10 17.79
C VAL A 280 -7.95 -1.08 18.71
N ARG A 281 -9.13 -0.72 18.19
CA ARG A 281 -10.42 -0.88 18.89
C ARG A 281 -10.74 -2.35 19.16
N HIS A 282 -10.29 -3.25 18.28
CA HIS A 282 -10.52 -4.69 18.36
C HIS A 282 -9.43 -5.40 19.19
N ARG A 283 -9.28 -4.99 20.46
CA ARG A 283 -8.24 -5.51 21.36
C ARG A 283 -8.30 -7.02 21.52
N ASP A 284 -9.51 -7.57 21.71
CA ASP A 284 -9.71 -9.00 21.88
C ASP A 284 -9.24 -9.80 20.65
N LEU A 285 -9.45 -9.27 19.44
CA LEU A 285 -8.93 -9.90 18.21
C LEU A 285 -7.41 -9.77 18.11
N LEU A 286 -6.85 -8.59 18.45
CA LEU A 286 -5.40 -8.37 18.46
C LEU A 286 -4.68 -9.31 19.42
N ASP A 287 -5.20 -9.47 20.63
CA ASP A 287 -4.62 -10.34 21.64
C ASP A 287 -4.73 -11.82 21.19
N TRP A 288 -5.91 -12.20 20.65
CA TRP A 288 -6.12 -13.53 20.12
C TRP A 288 -5.16 -13.88 18.96
N VAL A 289 -4.95 -13.01 17.97
CA VAL A 289 -4.02 -13.30 16.87
C VAL A 289 -2.57 -13.38 17.36
N LYS A 290 -2.20 -12.62 18.41
CA LYS A 290 -0.88 -12.68 19.04
C LYS A 290 -0.66 -14.04 19.75
N GLU A 291 -1.67 -14.52 20.47
CA GLU A 291 -1.67 -15.85 21.09
C GLU A 291 -1.57 -16.97 20.05
N HIS A 292 -2.05 -16.71 18.83
CA HIS A 292 -2.00 -17.63 17.69
C HIS A 292 -0.79 -17.42 16.77
N GLY A 293 0.27 -16.74 17.25
CA GLY A 293 1.57 -16.68 16.59
C GLY A 293 1.78 -15.51 15.64
N LEU A 294 0.89 -14.52 15.58
CA LEU A 294 1.12 -13.28 14.84
C LEU A 294 1.73 -12.23 15.79
N ALA A 295 2.89 -11.70 15.45
CA ALA A 295 3.57 -10.66 16.24
C ALA A 295 3.34 -9.26 15.65
N PRO A 296 3.30 -8.20 16.46
CA PRO A 296 3.28 -6.81 16.00
C PRO A 296 4.51 -6.49 15.16
N VAL A 297 4.31 -5.82 14.04
CA VAL A 297 5.40 -5.43 13.12
C VAL A 297 5.47 -3.92 12.93
N ALA A 298 4.32 -3.26 12.82
CA ALA A 298 4.23 -1.82 12.62
C ALA A 298 2.88 -1.30 13.14
N SER A 299 2.81 0.01 13.29
CA SER A 299 1.58 0.71 13.64
C SER A 299 1.43 1.96 12.78
N ASN A 300 0.23 2.17 12.25
CA ASN A 300 -0.11 3.29 11.40
C ASN A 300 -1.25 4.09 12.02
N ALA A 301 -1.13 5.42 12.02
CA ALA A 301 -2.22 6.28 12.42
C ALA A 301 -3.30 6.31 11.32
N VAL A 302 -4.56 6.10 11.67
CA VAL A 302 -5.70 6.39 10.80
C VAL A 302 -5.97 7.87 10.88
N MET A 303 -5.94 8.56 9.74
CA MET A 303 -6.11 10.01 9.69
C MET A 303 -7.23 10.40 8.73
N THR A 304 -7.94 11.48 9.05
CA THR A 304 -9.03 12.01 8.24
C THR A 304 -8.85 13.50 7.94
N TYR A 305 -9.38 13.93 6.80
CA TYR A 305 -9.46 15.32 6.37
C TYR A 305 -10.89 15.64 5.91
N GLY A 306 -11.46 16.76 6.34
CA GLY A 306 -12.81 17.16 5.96
C GLY A 306 -13.94 16.43 6.68
N ILE A 307 -13.62 15.49 7.58
CA ILE A 307 -14.58 14.73 8.40
C ILE A 307 -13.97 14.45 9.78
N THR A 308 -14.80 14.39 10.81
CA THR A 308 -14.33 14.13 12.18
C THR A 308 -14.27 12.65 12.51
N ASP A 309 -15.09 11.84 11.85
CA ASP A 309 -15.11 10.39 12.02
C ASP A 309 -15.43 9.71 10.70
N LEU A 310 -14.95 8.52 10.52
CA LEU A 310 -15.18 7.73 9.31
C LEU A 310 -16.56 7.07 9.36
N PRO A 311 -17.25 6.97 8.21
CA PRO A 311 -18.56 6.33 8.15
C PRO A 311 -18.50 4.84 8.48
N GLY A 312 -19.65 4.25 8.76
CA GLY A 312 -19.83 2.81 8.91
C GLY A 312 -19.81 2.32 10.36
N ASP A 313 -19.90 1.01 10.49
CA ASP A 313 -19.90 0.31 11.79
C ASP A 313 -18.51 -0.26 12.09
N TRP A 314 -17.75 0.50 12.88
CA TRP A 314 -16.38 0.13 13.25
C TRP A 314 -16.29 -1.08 14.18
N ASN A 315 -17.38 -1.49 14.86
CA ASN A 315 -17.37 -2.69 15.67
C ASN A 315 -17.37 -3.97 14.81
N ARG A 316 -17.75 -3.84 13.54
CA ARG A 316 -17.83 -4.94 12.58
C ARG A 316 -16.76 -4.87 11.49
N ARG A 317 -15.95 -3.80 11.47
CA ARG A 317 -14.89 -3.55 10.51
C ARG A 317 -13.54 -3.79 11.16
N PHE A 318 -12.98 -5.00 11.02
CA PHE A 318 -11.77 -5.43 11.73
C PHE A 318 -10.48 -5.10 11.00
N ALA A 319 -10.45 -5.28 9.68
CA ALA A 319 -9.28 -4.96 8.86
C ALA A 319 -9.69 -4.43 7.48
N PRO A 320 -8.94 -3.47 6.90
CA PRO A 320 -9.18 -2.96 5.55
C PRO A 320 -8.78 -3.98 4.47
N VAL A 321 -9.18 -3.76 3.24
CA VAL A 321 -8.64 -4.48 2.07
C VAL A 321 -7.11 -4.35 2.05
N THR A 322 -6.64 -3.15 2.22
CA THR A 322 -5.26 -2.74 2.43
C THR A 322 -5.25 -1.35 3.07
N VAL A 323 -4.24 -1.03 3.85
CA VAL A 323 -4.05 0.33 4.42
C VAL A 323 -3.98 1.45 3.36
N ALA A 324 -3.83 1.09 2.09
CA ALA A 324 -3.79 2.04 0.99
C ALA A 324 -5.18 2.30 0.35
N ALA A 325 -6.22 1.52 0.74
CA ALA A 325 -7.58 1.64 0.22
C ALA A 325 -8.64 1.58 1.35
N ALA A 326 -8.25 1.84 2.58
CA ALA A 326 -9.07 1.94 3.79
C ALA A 326 -9.92 0.70 4.14
#